data_8925f0d683c383f551887452a4eb8dc9
#
_entry.id   8925f0d683c383f551887452a4eb8dc9
#
_cell.length_a   1.000
_cell.length_b   1.000
_cell.length_c   1.000
_cell.angle_alpha   90.00
_cell.angle_beta   90.00
_cell.angle_gamma   90.00
#
_symmetry.space_group_name_H-M   'P 1'
#
loop_
_entity.id
_entity.type
_entity.pdbx_description
1 polymer ?
#
loop_
_entity_poly.entity_id
_entity_poly.type
_entity_poly.pdbx_seq_one_letter_code
_entity_poly.pdbx_strand_id
1 'polypeptide(L)'
;MSAPVEILSRLLWVRDVAALPDRVLADQLELDGKALAALVQAHPERFPESLVFHLNAEERQRIPDAPVLAFTEAGAALLTGMVPGKEAALLTLLPAFAEARRVLTAHAELSARVTAMEQKLDLVMRALQGEEAEGGSKERPIGFVSEEDLPHGLKARDRAGKARP
;
A
#
# COMPACT_ATOMS: atom_id res chain seq x y z
N MET A 1 -6.26 8.55 -26.32
CA MET A 1 -5.66 7.70 -25.27
C MET A 1 -5.38 6.35 -25.90
N SER A 2 -4.23 5.73 -25.65
CA SER A 2 -3.92 4.43 -26.26
C SER A 2 -4.82 3.34 -25.69
N ALA A 3 -5.34 2.45 -26.53
CA ALA A 3 -6.23 1.35 -26.13
C ALA A 3 -5.76 0.52 -24.92
N PRO A 4 -4.46 0.23 -24.74
CA PRO A 4 -3.97 -0.48 -23.55
C PRO A 4 -4.17 0.30 -22.23
N VAL A 5 -4.10 1.63 -22.26
CA VAL A 5 -4.32 2.47 -21.07
C VAL A 5 -5.78 2.46 -20.64
N GLU A 6 -6.69 2.42 -21.59
CA GLU A 6 -8.12 2.32 -21.31
C GLU A 6 -8.49 0.98 -20.67
N ILE A 7 -7.91 -0.13 -21.14
CA ILE A 7 -8.10 -1.45 -20.55
C ILE A 7 -7.48 -1.51 -19.15
N LEU A 8 -6.29 -0.94 -18.97
CA LEU A 8 -5.63 -0.88 -17.67
C LEU A 8 -6.51 -0.25 -16.59
N SER A 9 -7.21 0.84 -16.93
CA SER A 9 -8.12 1.52 -16.01
C SER A 9 -9.38 0.72 -15.64
N ARG A 10 -9.70 -0.30 -16.43
CA ARG A 10 -10.85 -1.20 -16.23
C ARG A 10 -10.48 -2.54 -15.60
N LEU A 11 -9.18 -2.82 -15.38
CA LEU A 11 -8.75 -4.00 -14.66
C LEU A 11 -9.15 -3.90 -13.19
N LEU A 12 -9.63 -5.01 -12.68
CA LEU A 12 -10.00 -5.18 -11.28
C LEU A 12 -8.86 -5.82 -10.50
N TRP A 13 -8.71 -5.39 -9.27
CA TRP A 13 -7.83 -6.03 -8.30
C TRP A 13 -8.69 -6.85 -7.35
N VAL A 14 -8.73 -8.15 -7.56
CA VAL A 14 -9.54 -9.08 -6.78
C VAL A 14 -8.66 -10.25 -6.37
N ARG A 15 -8.65 -10.58 -5.09
CA ARG A 15 -7.88 -11.71 -4.53
C ARG A 15 -6.38 -11.66 -4.90
N ASP A 16 -5.79 -10.46 -4.87
CA ASP A 16 -4.40 -10.16 -5.23
C ASP A 16 -4.02 -10.47 -6.69
N VAL A 17 -5.02 -10.60 -7.56
CA VAL A 17 -4.83 -10.84 -8.99
C VAL A 17 -5.47 -9.72 -9.82
N ALA A 18 -4.76 -9.28 -10.87
CA ALA A 18 -5.35 -8.44 -11.88
C ALA A 18 -6.32 -9.27 -12.73
N ALA A 19 -7.56 -8.86 -12.79
CA ALA A 19 -8.59 -9.57 -13.55
C ALA A 19 -9.40 -8.60 -14.40
N LEU A 20 -9.84 -9.07 -15.57
CA LEU A 20 -10.65 -8.31 -16.49
C LEU A 20 -12.12 -8.69 -16.32
N PRO A 21 -13.03 -7.73 -16.10
CA PRO A 21 -14.47 -8.00 -16.07
C PRO A 21 -14.99 -8.60 -17.36
N ASP A 22 -15.97 -9.48 -17.25
CA ASP A 22 -16.65 -10.13 -18.38
C ASP A 22 -17.15 -9.15 -19.44
N ARG A 23 -17.72 -8.01 -19.03
CA ARG A 23 -18.21 -6.97 -19.94
C ARG A 23 -17.10 -6.34 -20.76
N VAL A 24 -15.98 -6.01 -20.09
CA VAL A 24 -14.85 -5.38 -20.79
C VAL A 24 -14.23 -6.33 -21.81
N LEU A 25 -14.13 -7.63 -21.45
CA LEU A 25 -13.64 -8.65 -22.38
C LEU A 25 -14.62 -8.87 -23.54
N ALA A 26 -15.93 -8.89 -23.26
CA ALA A 26 -16.96 -9.00 -24.28
C ALA A 26 -16.90 -7.82 -25.28
N ASP A 27 -16.76 -6.59 -24.79
CA ASP A 27 -16.58 -5.40 -25.64
C ASP A 27 -15.33 -5.51 -26.54
N GLN A 28 -14.20 -5.96 -25.98
CA GLN A 28 -12.96 -6.14 -26.76
C GLN A 28 -13.08 -7.23 -27.84
N LEU A 29 -13.89 -8.24 -27.59
CA LEU A 29 -14.13 -9.33 -28.53
C LEU A 29 -15.34 -9.07 -29.44
N GLU A 30 -16.03 -7.96 -29.25
CA GLU A 30 -17.29 -7.62 -29.94
C GLU A 30 -18.33 -8.75 -29.80
N LEU A 31 -18.40 -9.33 -28.59
CA LEU A 31 -19.35 -10.36 -28.21
C LEU A 31 -20.44 -9.81 -27.30
N ASP A 32 -21.62 -10.42 -27.35
CA ASP A 32 -22.59 -10.23 -26.28
C ASP A 32 -22.13 -10.94 -25.00
N GLY A 33 -22.36 -10.33 -23.84
CA GLY A 33 -22.00 -10.93 -22.54
C GLY A 33 -22.61 -12.30 -22.31
N LYS A 34 -23.80 -12.57 -22.86
CA LYS A 34 -24.42 -13.91 -22.83
C LYS A 34 -23.65 -14.93 -23.67
N ALA A 35 -23.18 -14.52 -24.85
CA ALA A 35 -22.38 -15.38 -25.72
C ALA A 35 -21.03 -15.71 -25.06
N LEU A 36 -20.40 -14.76 -24.41
CA LEU A 36 -19.17 -14.97 -23.65
C LEU A 36 -19.39 -15.94 -22.50
N ALA A 37 -20.44 -15.75 -21.69
CA ALA A 37 -20.78 -16.65 -20.59
C ALA A 37 -21.09 -18.07 -21.09
N ALA A 38 -21.80 -18.22 -22.22
CA ALA A 38 -22.08 -19.50 -22.82
C ALA A 38 -20.82 -20.22 -23.29
N LEU A 39 -19.84 -19.51 -23.87
CA LEU A 39 -18.53 -20.10 -24.24
C LEU A 39 -17.79 -20.65 -23.04
N VAL A 40 -17.76 -19.94 -21.93
CA VAL A 40 -17.12 -20.40 -20.69
C VAL A 40 -17.84 -21.63 -20.14
N GLN A 41 -19.18 -21.61 -20.11
CA GLN A 41 -19.99 -22.73 -19.62
C GLN A 41 -19.91 -23.98 -20.52
N ALA A 42 -19.71 -23.81 -21.82
CA ALA A 42 -19.55 -24.92 -22.76
C ALA A 42 -18.21 -25.64 -22.62
N HIS A 43 -17.21 -25.01 -22.01
CA HIS A 43 -15.86 -25.54 -21.89
C HIS A 43 -15.30 -25.44 -20.46
N PRO A 44 -15.97 -25.97 -19.43
CA PRO A 44 -15.56 -25.84 -18.05
C PRO A 44 -14.18 -26.42 -17.79
N GLU A 45 -13.77 -27.45 -18.56
CA GLU A 45 -12.45 -28.05 -18.47
C GLU A 45 -11.30 -27.11 -18.88
N ARG A 46 -11.61 -26.09 -19.70
CA ARG A 46 -10.64 -25.09 -20.15
C ARG A 46 -10.59 -23.86 -19.26
N PHE A 47 -11.66 -23.62 -18.52
CA PHE A 47 -11.82 -22.44 -17.66
C PHE A 47 -11.93 -22.81 -16.18
N PRO A 48 -10.88 -23.38 -15.59
CA PRO A 48 -10.85 -23.60 -14.14
C PRO A 48 -10.89 -22.26 -13.38
N GLU A 49 -11.21 -22.30 -12.10
CA GLU A 49 -11.30 -21.10 -11.24
C GLU A 49 -10.00 -20.27 -11.18
N SER A 50 -8.87 -20.86 -11.51
CA SER A 50 -7.59 -20.14 -11.63
C SER A 50 -7.52 -19.21 -12.85
N LEU A 51 -8.35 -19.43 -13.85
CA LEU A 51 -8.40 -18.62 -15.09
C LEU A 51 -9.61 -17.71 -15.13
N VAL A 52 -10.75 -18.20 -14.68
CA VAL A 52 -12.03 -17.47 -14.67
C VAL A 52 -12.75 -17.76 -13.37
N PHE A 53 -13.11 -16.74 -12.63
CA PHE A 53 -13.78 -16.91 -11.37
C PHE A 53 -15.04 -16.03 -11.24
N HIS A 54 -16.00 -16.52 -10.50
CA HIS A 54 -17.20 -15.77 -10.15
C HIS A 54 -16.88 -14.77 -9.02
N LEU A 55 -17.32 -13.53 -9.21
CA LEU A 55 -17.25 -12.52 -8.17
C LEU A 55 -18.37 -12.77 -7.15
N ASN A 56 -18.03 -12.76 -5.87
CA ASN A 56 -19.00 -12.88 -4.80
C ASN A 56 -19.83 -11.59 -4.64
N ALA A 57 -20.85 -11.60 -3.78
CA ALA A 57 -21.74 -10.48 -3.61
C ALA A 57 -21.04 -9.21 -3.10
N GLU A 58 -20.07 -9.36 -2.21
CA GLU A 58 -19.29 -8.25 -1.64
C GLU A 58 -18.34 -7.65 -2.66
N GLU A 59 -17.65 -8.50 -3.44
CA GLU A 59 -16.76 -8.09 -4.52
C GLU A 59 -17.54 -7.29 -5.58
N ARG A 60 -18.72 -7.76 -5.96
CA ARG A 60 -19.59 -7.09 -6.94
C ARG A 60 -20.11 -5.74 -6.47
N GLN A 61 -20.42 -5.58 -5.18
CA GLN A 61 -20.90 -4.29 -4.65
C GLN A 61 -19.84 -3.18 -4.72
N ARG A 62 -18.56 -3.55 -4.72
CA ARG A 62 -17.43 -2.60 -4.77
C ARG A 62 -17.04 -2.20 -6.19
N ILE A 63 -17.60 -2.87 -7.20
CA ILE A 63 -17.18 -2.72 -8.59
C ILE A 63 -18.34 -2.09 -9.38
N PRO A 64 -18.08 -1.02 -10.15
CA PRO A 64 -19.06 -0.48 -11.06
C PRO A 64 -19.56 -1.55 -12.05
N ASP A 65 -20.82 -1.46 -12.46
CA ASP A 65 -21.46 -2.38 -13.40
C ASP A 65 -21.63 -3.84 -12.95
N ALA A 66 -21.27 -4.16 -11.70
CA ALA A 66 -21.49 -5.46 -11.06
C ALA A 66 -21.21 -6.68 -11.99
N PRO A 67 -19.98 -6.85 -12.50
CA PRO A 67 -19.63 -7.97 -13.37
C PRO A 67 -19.86 -9.30 -12.65
N VAL A 68 -20.17 -10.35 -13.40
CA VAL A 68 -20.41 -11.68 -12.85
C VAL A 68 -19.14 -12.53 -12.87
N LEU A 69 -18.41 -12.45 -13.97
CA LEU A 69 -17.16 -13.18 -14.19
C LEU A 69 -15.96 -12.22 -14.22
N ALA A 70 -14.84 -12.68 -13.73
CA ALA A 70 -13.56 -12.03 -13.85
C ALA A 70 -12.54 -12.99 -14.49
N PHE A 71 -11.82 -12.49 -15.48
CA PHE A 71 -10.85 -13.25 -16.26
C PHE A 71 -9.44 -12.83 -15.87
N THR A 72 -8.61 -13.78 -15.51
CA THR A 72 -7.16 -13.56 -15.39
C THR A 72 -6.56 -13.30 -16.77
N GLU A 73 -5.32 -12.85 -16.84
CA GLU A 73 -4.61 -12.71 -18.12
C GLU A 73 -4.67 -13.96 -19.00
N ALA A 74 -4.36 -15.11 -18.39
CA ALA A 74 -4.39 -16.39 -19.10
C ALA A 74 -5.81 -16.78 -19.52
N GLY A 75 -6.83 -16.52 -18.68
CA GLY A 75 -8.23 -16.75 -19.03
C GLY A 75 -8.71 -15.87 -20.17
N ALA A 76 -8.35 -14.58 -20.15
CA ALA A 76 -8.67 -13.65 -21.22
C ALA A 76 -7.98 -14.03 -22.54
N ALA A 77 -6.70 -14.41 -22.48
CA ALA A 77 -5.95 -14.86 -23.65
C ALA A 77 -6.55 -16.14 -24.25
N LEU A 78 -6.87 -17.12 -23.40
CA LEU A 78 -7.48 -18.38 -23.83
C LEU A 78 -8.83 -18.15 -24.53
N LEU A 79 -9.71 -17.34 -23.92
CA LEU A 79 -11.01 -17.02 -24.50
C LEU A 79 -10.86 -16.29 -25.84
N THR A 80 -9.93 -15.32 -25.91
CA THR A 80 -9.64 -14.60 -27.17
C THR A 80 -9.21 -15.54 -28.28
N GLY A 81 -8.34 -16.52 -27.96
CA GLY A 81 -7.90 -17.55 -28.93
C GLY A 81 -8.99 -18.51 -29.37
N MET A 82 -10.10 -18.61 -28.64
CA MET A 82 -11.26 -19.42 -29.01
C MET A 82 -12.25 -18.69 -29.93
N VAL A 83 -12.15 -17.36 -30.03
CA VAL A 83 -13.03 -16.53 -30.87
C VAL A 83 -12.32 -16.23 -32.19
N PRO A 84 -12.73 -16.82 -33.32
CA PRO A 84 -12.05 -16.63 -34.59
C PRO A 84 -12.03 -15.15 -35.02
N GLY A 85 -10.89 -14.69 -35.49
CA GLY A 85 -10.72 -13.33 -36.03
C GLY A 85 -10.59 -12.25 -34.96
N LYS A 86 -10.45 -12.62 -33.66
CA LYS A 86 -10.29 -11.67 -32.56
C LYS A 86 -8.89 -11.71 -31.92
N GLU A 87 -7.94 -12.38 -32.54
CA GLU A 87 -6.56 -12.52 -32.07
C GLU A 87 -5.86 -11.17 -31.88
N ALA A 88 -6.26 -10.17 -32.68
CA ALA A 88 -5.75 -8.81 -32.57
C ALA A 88 -6.05 -8.16 -31.20
N ALA A 89 -7.11 -8.58 -30.51
CA ALA A 89 -7.41 -8.08 -29.16
C ALA A 89 -6.28 -8.40 -28.16
N LEU A 90 -5.52 -9.47 -28.38
CA LEU A 90 -4.36 -9.79 -27.54
C LEU A 90 -3.29 -8.71 -27.55
N LEU A 91 -3.15 -7.96 -28.65
CA LEU A 91 -2.19 -6.86 -28.77
C LEU A 91 -2.50 -5.69 -27.81
N THR A 92 -3.75 -5.61 -27.35
CA THR A 92 -4.18 -4.59 -26.38
C THR A 92 -4.31 -5.15 -24.97
N LEU A 93 -4.77 -6.40 -24.84
CA LEU A 93 -4.99 -7.05 -23.55
C LEU A 93 -3.67 -7.36 -22.84
N LEU A 94 -2.73 -8.02 -23.50
CA LEU A 94 -1.48 -8.46 -22.88
C LEU A 94 -0.63 -7.30 -22.36
N PRO A 95 -0.41 -6.20 -23.09
CA PRO A 95 0.29 -5.04 -22.57
C PRO A 95 -0.39 -4.41 -21.35
N ALA A 96 -1.73 -4.38 -21.32
CA ALA A 96 -2.48 -3.84 -20.19
C ALA A 96 -2.25 -4.68 -18.92
N PHE A 97 -2.30 -6.00 -19.02
CA PHE A 97 -1.98 -6.89 -17.91
C PHE A 97 -0.50 -6.80 -17.49
N ALA A 98 0.42 -6.68 -18.44
CA ALA A 98 1.83 -6.50 -18.14
C ALA A 98 2.07 -5.21 -17.34
N GLU A 99 1.44 -4.12 -17.73
CA GLU A 99 1.54 -2.85 -17.02
C GLU A 99 0.88 -2.92 -15.63
N ALA A 100 -0.27 -3.59 -15.51
CA ALA A 100 -0.90 -3.83 -14.23
C ALA A 100 0.02 -4.58 -13.25
N ARG A 101 0.75 -5.60 -13.71
CA ARG A 101 1.74 -6.30 -12.88
C ARG A 101 2.87 -5.38 -12.44
N ARG A 102 3.37 -4.50 -13.33
CA ARG A 102 4.41 -3.51 -12.98
C ARG A 102 3.94 -2.55 -11.88
N VAL A 103 2.72 -2.04 -12.03
CA VAL A 103 2.11 -1.16 -11.02
C VAL A 103 1.98 -1.87 -9.67
N LEU A 104 1.54 -3.13 -9.68
CA LEU A 104 1.40 -3.93 -8.45
C LEU A 104 2.75 -4.14 -7.76
N THR A 105 3.79 -4.51 -8.53
CA THR A 105 5.12 -4.70 -7.98
C THR A 105 5.66 -3.41 -7.37
N ALA A 106 5.54 -2.28 -8.08
CA ALA A 106 5.96 -0.98 -7.57
C ALA A 106 5.18 -0.57 -6.30
N HIS A 107 3.89 -0.86 -6.23
CA HIS A 107 3.08 -0.60 -5.05
C HIS A 107 3.52 -1.46 -3.85
N ALA A 108 3.80 -2.74 -4.07
CA ALA A 108 4.29 -3.64 -3.02
C ALA A 108 5.66 -3.18 -2.47
N GLU A 109 6.57 -2.74 -3.34
CA GLU A 109 7.86 -2.17 -2.94
C GLU A 109 7.70 -0.88 -2.12
N LEU A 110 6.82 0.02 -2.56
CA LEU A 110 6.52 1.25 -1.82
C LEU A 110 5.91 0.94 -0.45
N SER A 111 4.96 0.02 -0.37
CA SER A 111 4.34 -0.40 0.87
C SER A 111 5.38 -0.97 1.85
N ALA A 112 6.26 -1.84 1.38
CA ALA A 112 7.36 -2.37 2.19
C ALA A 112 8.31 -1.29 2.71
N ARG A 113 8.63 -0.28 1.87
CA ARG A 113 9.46 0.87 2.27
C ARG A 113 8.77 1.74 3.32
N VAL A 114 7.47 2.00 3.16
CA VAL A 114 6.69 2.76 4.16
C VAL A 114 6.69 2.04 5.50
N THR A 115 6.38 0.74 5.52
CA THR A 115 6.42 -0.06 6.77
C THR A 115 7.80 -0.05 7.43
N ALA A 116 8.87 -0.15 6.64
CA ALA A 116 10.23 -0.07 7.18
C ALA A 116 10.57 1.32 7.75
N MET A 117 10.03 2.39 7.16
CA MET A 117 10.18 3.75 7.69
C MET A 117 9.38 3.94 8.98
N GLU A 118 8.16 3.45 9.05
CA GLU A 118 7.32 3.47 10.26
C GLU A 118 8.03 2.75 11.43
N GLN A 119 8.59 1.57 11.19
CA GLN A 119 9.35 0.84 12.21
C GLN A 119 10.59 1.61 12.70
N LYS A 120 11.31 2.27 11.80
CA LYS A 120 12.45 3.12 12.18
C LYS A 120 12.01 4.34 12.98
N LEU A 121 10.91 4.96 12.60
CA LEU A 121 10.34 6.10 13.31
C LEU A 121 9.93 5.70 14.73
N ASP A 122 9.25 4.57 14.90
CA ASP A 122 8.87 4.03 16.20
C ASP A 122 10.09 3.78 17.10
N LEU A 123 11.18 3.29 16.50
CA LEU A 123 12.42 3.06 17.24
C LEU A 123 13.04 4.37 17.74
N VAL A 124 13.07 5.40 16.88
CA VAL A 124 13.57 6.74 17.25
C VAL A 124 12.68 7.38 18.32
N MET A 125 11.36 7.29 18.17
CA MET A 125 10.42 7.81 19.17
C MET A 125 10.60 7.16 20.54
N ARG A 126 10.80 5.84 20.59
CA ARG A 126 11.08 5.14 21.85
C ARG A 126 12.42 5.55 22.47
N ALA A 127 13.45 5.74 21.64
CA ALA A 127 14.74 6.21 22.13
C ALA A 127 14.65 7.60 22.75
N LEU A 128 13.97 8.53 22.11
CA LEU A 128 13.76 9.89 22.64
C LEU A 128 12.94 9.90 23.93
N GLN A 129 11.90 9.09 24.03
CA GLN A 129 11.11 8.95 25.26
C GLN A 129 11.89 8.29 26.39
N GLY A 130 12.81 7.37 26.06
CA GLY A 130 13.71 6.76 27.04
C GLY A 130 14.74 7.75 27.59
N GLU A 131 15.30 8.62 26.76
CA GLU A 131 16.22 9.68 27.19
C GLU A 131 15.54 10.74 28.06
N GLU A 132 14.29 11.09 27.81
CA GLU A 132 13.50 11.98 28.66
C GLU A 132 13.21 11.36 30.04
N ALA A 133 13.02 10.04 30.11
CA ALA A 133 12.81 9.34 31.39
C ALA A 133 14.10 9.20 32.23
N GLU A 134 15.26 9.10 31.61
CA GLU A 134 16.56 9.08 32.31
C GLU A 134 17.13 10.47 32.62
N GLY A 135 16.75 11.48 31.78
CA GLY A 135 17.13 12.88 32.00
C GLY A 135 16.38 13.59 33.14
N GLY A 136 15.30 13.01 33.62
CA GLY A 136 14.39 13.58 34.60
C GLY A 136 14.80 13.50 36.04
N SER A 137 16.08 13.26 36.41
CA SER A 137 16.49 13.25 37.81
C SER A 137 17.95 13.68 38.04
N LYS A 138 18.28 14.86 37.53
CA LYS A 138 19.30 15.73 38.13
C LYS A 138 18.90 17.18 37.85
N GLU A 139 17.83 17.60 38.46
CA GLU A 139 17.69 18.99 38.82
C GLU A 139 18.89 19.31 39.72
N ARG A 140 19.93 19.91 39.15
CA ARG A 140 20.85 20.70 39.93
C ARG A 140 20.02 21.93 40.35
N PRO A 141 19.70 22.08 41.65
CA PRO A 141 19.05 23.28 42.09
C PRO A 141 19.98 24.45 41.76
N ILE A 142 19.58 25.28 40.79
CA ILE A 142 20.14 26.63 40.68
C ILE A 142 19.48 27.38 41.83
N GLY A 143 19.91 27.02 43.02
CA GLY A 143 19.45 27.62 44.25
C GLY A 143 20.61 28.41 44.87
N PHE A 144 20.33 29.56 45.35
CA PHE A 144 21.21 30.38 46.20
C PHE A 144 21.78 29.47 47.30
N VAL A 145 23.10 29.37 47.36
CA VAL A 145 23.81 28.70 48.44
C VAL A 145 23.50 29.49 49.72
N SER A 146 22.77 28.92 50.66
CA SER A 146 22.51 29.51 51.95
C SER A 146 23.84 29.64 52.69
N GLU A 147 23.99 30.69 53.50
CA GLU A 147 25.21 30.94 54.25
C GLU A 147 25.67 29.75 55.17
N GLU A 148 24.75 28.83 55.40
CA GLU A 148 25.01 27.61 56.18
C GLU A 148 25.79 26.53 55.40
N ASP A 149 25.73 26.53 54.05
CA ASP A 149 26.38 25.56 53.18
C ASP A 149 27.78 25.98 52.72
N LEU A 150 28.28 27.11 53.16
CA LEU A 150 29.64 27.57 52.85
C LEU A 150 30.68 26.91 53.73
N PRO A 151 31.74 26.32 53.14
CA PRO A 151 32.81 25.72 53.90
C PRO A 151 33.43 26.75 54.87
N HIS A 152 33.72 26.30 56.11
CA HIS A 152 34.14 27.14 57.26
C HIS A 152 35.29 28.11 57.02
N GLY A 153 35.99 28.06 55.89
CA GLY A 153 37.07 28.99 55.54
C GLY A 153 36.66 30.31 54.92
N LEU A 154 35.40 30.45 54.44
CA LEU A 154 34.94 31.65 53.78
C LEU A 154 34.06 32.58 54.64
N LYS A 155 33.62 32.10 55.81
CA LYS A 155 32.77 32.89 56.74
C LYS A 155 33.50 34.00 57.49
N ALA A 156 34.82 34.08 57.45
CA ALA A 156 35.64 34.91 58.35
C ALA A 156 36.28 36.16 57.67
N ARG A 157 36.07 36.43 56.39
CA ARG A 157 36.85 37.44 55.68
C ARG A 157 36.19 38.79 55.45
N ASP A 158 34.90 38.94 55.74
CA ASP A 158 34.17 40.19 55.39
C ASP A 158 33.81 41.10 56.53
N ARG A 159 34.38 40.88 57.75
CA ARG A 159 34.12 41.76 58.90
C ARG A 159 35.28 42.68 59.35
N ALA A 160 36.36 42.73 58.58
CA ALA A 160 37.54 43.53 59.01
C ALA A 160 37.84 44.71 57.99
N GLY A 161 36.85 45.34 57.41
CA GLY A 161 37.11 46.35 56.40
C GLY A 161 36.17 47.56 56.40
N LYS A 162 35.71 48.01 57.58
CA LYS A 162 35.10 49.37 57.62
C LYS A 162 35.17 49.99 59.03
N ALA A 163 36.30 50.52 59.35
CA ALA A 163 36.42 51.56 60.37
C ALA A 163 37.62 52.43 60.03
N ARG A 164 37.40 53.61 59.53
CA ARG A 164 38.03 54.87 59.83
C ARG A 164 38.02 55.88 58.72
N PRO A 165 38.24 57.15 59.16
CA PRO A 165 37.32 58.11 59.74
C PRO A 165 36.94 59.15 58.67
#